data_011cd3536583809edae493e4fb273aac
#
_entry.id   011cd3536583809edae493e4fb273aac
#
_cell.length_a   1.000
_cell.length_b   1.000
_cell.length_c   1.000
_cell.angle_alpha   90.00
_cell.angle_beta   90.00
_cell.angle_gamma   90.00
#
_symmetry.space_group_name_H-M   'P 1'
#
loop_
_entity.id
_entity.type
_entity.pdbx_description
1 polymer ?
#
loop_
_entity_poly.entity_id
_entity_poly.type
_entity_poly.pdbx_seq_one_letter_code
_entity_poly.pdbx_strand_id
1 'polypeptide(L)'
;MTDASTEPTEPTAPTTPATASTTPAARTKAKVGLRIMHRRYVPYGHAHYAGNLVDGAYSLAAFGDVATEMCIVTDGDEGLFASYSDVQFRSRITAGDVIEISAEIIRVGTRSREMDFEVRVVGRGNQERGASAAEMLDPPIVATTARGVVVVP
;
A
#
# COMPACT_ATOMS: atom_id res chain seq x y z
N MET A 1 -47.95 38.51 -35.31
CA MET A 1 -48.28 38.10 -33.91
C MET A 1 -48.46 36.61 -33.94
N THR A 2 -47.44 35.88 -33.62
CA THR A 2 -47.48 34.47 -33.32
C THR A 2 -46.48 34.20 -32.20
N ASP A 3 -47.06 33.92 -31.05
CA ASP A 3 -46.40 33.60 -29.79
C ASP A 3 -45.85 32.19 -29.85
N ALA A 4 -44.55 32.03 -29.68
CA ALA A 4 -43.87 30.74 -29.57
C ALA A 4 -43.56 30.48 -28.12
N SER A 5 -44.48 29.77 -27.44
CA SER A 5 -44.24 29.27 -26.06
C SER A 5 -43.18 28.16 -26.11
N THR A 6 -42.05 28.48 -25.51
CA THR A 6 -40.97 27.50 -25.26
C THR A 6 -41.27 26.81 -23.93
N GLU A 7 -41.61 25.54 -23.97
CA GLU A 7 -41.72 24.69 -22.76
C GLU A 7 -40.34 24.45 -22.14
N PRO A 8 -40.20 24.53 -20.81
CA PRO A 8 -38.93 24.19 -20.17
C PRO A 8 -38.77 22.67 -20.08
N THR A 9 -37.65 22.19 -20.62
CA THR A 9 -37.26 20.78 -20.54
C THR A 9 -36.86 20.45 -19.08
N GLU A 10 -37.59 19.51 -18.49
CA GLU A 10 -37.33 19.01 -17.13
C GLU A 10 -35.97 18.28 -17.07
N PRO A 11 -35.12 18.53 -16.06
CA PRO A 11 -33.82 17.83 -15.94
C PRO A 11 -34.05 16.37 -15.55
N THR A 12 -33.58 15.47 -16.41
CA THR A 12 -33.58 14.02 -16.17
C THR A 12 -32.73 13.70 -14.92
N ALA A 13 -33.35 13.07 -13.92
CA ALA A 13 -32.69 12.65 -12.71
C ALA A 13 -31.52 11.66 -13.01
N PRO A 14 -30.39 11.74 -12.30
CA PRO A 14 -29.27 10.82 -12.53
C PRO A 14 -29.67 9.39 -12.18
N THR A 15 -29.51 8.49 -13.11
CA THR A 15 -29.73 7.05 -12.91
C THR A 15 -28.69 6.52 -11.91
N THR A 16 -29.13 6.07 -10.75
CA THR A 16 -28.29 5.42 -9.76
C THR A 16 -27.69 4.15 -10.38
N PRO A 17 -26.35 3.98 -10.39
CA PRO A 17 -25.77 2.75 -10.91
C PRO A 17 -26.21 1.56 -10.05
N ALA A 18 -26.61 0.48 -10.71
CA ALA A 18 -26.99 -0.77 -10.07
C ALA A 18 -25.82 -1.28 -9.21
N THR A 19 -26.06 -1.51 -7.92
CA THR A 19 -25.09 -2.08 -7.00
C THR A 19 -24.81 -3.53 -7.44
N ALA A 20 -23.63 -3.76 -8.01
CA ALA A 20 -23.19 -5.12 -8.36
C ALA A 20 -23.09 -5.94 -7.05
N SER A 21 -23.82 -7.06 -6.98
CA SER A 21 -23.69 -8.01 -5.87
C SER A 21 -22.35 -8.72 -6.00
N THR A 22 -21.43 -8.44 -5.06
CA THR A 22 -20.10 -9.04 -5.03
C THR A 22 -20.08 -10.15 -3.98
N THR A 23 -19.78 -11.37 -4.39
CA THR A 23 -19.59 -12.50 -3.46
C THR A 23 -18.17 -12.41 -2.86
N PRO A 24 -18.00 -12.53 -1.53
CA PRO A 24 -16.68 -12.55 -0.92
C PRO A 24 -15.80 -13.69 -1.48
N ALA A 25 -14.52 -13.41 -1.72
CA ALA A 25 -13.56 -14.43 -2.12
C ALA A 25 -13.32 -15.44 -0.99
N ALA A 26 -12.93 -16.67 -1.35
CA ALA A 26 -12.55 -17.68 -0.37
C ALA A 26 -11.29 -17.25 0.38
N ARG A 27 -11.27 -17.47 1.72
CA ARG A 27 -10.12 -17.14 2.55
C ARG A 27 -8.95 -18.09 2.29
N THR A 28 -7.75 -17.57 2.34
CA THR A 28 -6.52 -18.35 2.31
C THR A 28 -6.12 -18.68 3.75
N LYS A 29 -5.87 -19.96 4.06
CA LYS A 29 -5.43 -20.33 5.42
C LYS A 29 -4.07 -19.69 5.73
N ALA A 30 -3.96 -19.04 6.89
CA ALA A 30 -2.69 -18.49 7.37
C ALA A 30 -1.65 -19.61 7.53
N LYS A 31 -0.47 -19.44 6.95
CA LYS A 31 0.65 -20.40 7.03
C LYS A 31 1.98 -19.67 6.93
N VAL A 32 3.01 -20.24 7.54
CA VAL A 32 4.39 -19.76 7.39
C VAL A 32 4.80 -19.78 5.92
N GLY A 33 5.50 -18.72 5.48
CA GLY A 33 5.91 -18.52 4.09
C GLY A 33 4.85 -17.87 3.19
N LEU A 34 3.62 -17.62 3.69
CA LEU A 34 2.64 -16.84 2.92
C LEU A 34 3.12 -15.40 2.84
N ARG A 35 3.17 -14.86 1.62
CA ARG A 35 3.68 -13.52 1.35
C ARG A 35 2.66 -12.70 0.58
N ILE A 36 2.55 -11.42 0.94
CA ILE A 36 1.81 -10.38 0.21
C ILE A 36 2.79 -9.25 -0.12
N MET A 37 2.58 -8.60 -1.25
CA MET A 37 3.42 -7.50 -1.70
C MET A 37 2.57 -6.42 -2.36
N HIS A 38 2.78 -5.18 -1.92
CA HIS A 38 2.26 -3.98 -2.56
C HIS A 38 3.35 -3.30 -3.37
N ARG A 39 3.00 -2.73 -4.52
CA ARG A 39 3.87 -1.81 -5.23
C ARG A 39 3.19 -0.45 -5.31
N ARG A 40 3.93 0.61 -5.01
CA ARG A 40 3.41 1.98 -5.09
C ARG A 40 4.48 2.99 -5.51
N TYR A 41 4.02 4.06 -6.13
CA TYR A 41 4.80 5.27 -6.32
C TYR A 41 4.75 6.10 -5.04
N VAL A 42 5.87 6.70 -4.63
CA VAL A 42 5.95 7.59 -3.46
C VAL A 42 5.65 9.01 -3.89
N PRO A 43 4.47 9.58 -3.57
CA PRO A 43 4.10 10.94 -3.98
C PRO A 43 5.03 11.98 -3.35
N TYR A 44 5.26 13.09 -4.05
CA TYR A 44 6.09 14.18 -3.54
C TYR A 44 5.55 14.84 -2.26
N GLY A 45 4.24 14.73 -1.99
CA GLY A 45 3.63 15.18 -0.73
C GLY A 45 4.10 14.44 0.52
N HIS A 46 4.79 13.30 0.37
CA HIS A 46 5.40 12.55 1.50
C HIS A 46 6.86 12.93 1.76
N ALA A 47 7.42 13.90 1.00
CA ALA A 47 8.75 14.44 1.31
C ALA A 47 8.71 15.12 2.67
N HIS A 48 9.56 14.68 3.61
CA HIS A 48 9.63 15.19 4.98
C HIS A 48 10.92 15.99 5.22
N TYR A 49 12.04 15.52 4.69
CA TYR A 49 13.34 16.16 4.84
C TYR A 49 13.79 16.84 3.53
N ALA A 50 14.82 17.68 3.62
CA ALA A 50 15.47 18.28 2.45
C ALA A 50 15.93 17.20 1.45
N GLY A 51 15.97 17.53 0.16
CA GLY A 51 16.31 16.58 -0.90
C GLY A 51 15.19 15.55 -1.19
N ASN A 52 13.95 15.89 -0.87
CA ASN A 52 12.77 15.04 -1.07
C ASN A 52 12.83 13.70 -0.32
N LEU A 53 13.60 13.62 0.77
CA LEU A 53 13.67 12.41 1.59
C LEU A 53 12.37 12.17 2.34
N VAL A 54 11.97 10.93 2.38
CA VAL A 54 10.79 10.42 3.11
C VAL A 54 11.25 9.95 4.49
N ASP A 55 10.42 10.15 5.52
CA ASP A 55 10.74 9.70 6.87
C ASP A 55 10.56 8.18 7.05
N GLY A 56 11.13 7.64 8.13
CA GLY A 56 11.02 6.23 8.45
C GLY A 56 9.60 5.78 8.81
N ALA A 57 8.76 6.68 9.33
CA ALA A 57 7.38 6.38 9.68
C ALA A 57 6.54 5.99 8.46
N TYR A 58 6.88 6.51 7.27
CA TYR A 58 6.25 6.11 6.02
C TYR A 58 6.37 4.59 5.75
N SER A 59 7.56 4.02 5.99
CA SER A 59 7.77 2.56 5.85
C SER A 59 6.92 1.78 6.85
N LEU A 60 6.84 2.23 8.11
CA LEU A 60 6.05 1.57 9.14
C LEU A 60 4.55 1.63 8.84
N ALA A 61 4.04 2.77 8.33
CA ALA A 61 2.67 2.88 7.87
C ALA A 61 2.38 1.90 6.71
N ALA A 62 3.30 1.81 5.74
CA ALA A 62 3.17 0.89 4.62
C ALA A 62 3.20 -0.59 5.05
N PHE A 63 3.94 -0.93 6.12
CA PHE A 63 3.89 -2.26 6.74
C PHE A 63 2.52 -2.54 7.38
N GLY A 64 1.89 -1.53 7.98
CA GLY A 64 0.52 -1.63 8.47
C GLY A 64 -0.46 -2.02 7.36
N ASP A 65 -0.40 -1.36 6.20
CA ASP A 65 -1.29 -1.63 5.06
C ASP A 65 -1.17 -3.06 4.55
N VAL A 66 0.07 -3.55 4.32
CA VAL A 66 0.28 -4.91 3.81
C VAL A 66 -0.04 -5.99 4.84
N ALA A 67 0.15 -5.70 6.14
CA ALA A 67 -0.25 -6.58 7.23
C ALA A 67 -1.77 -6.69 7.35
N THR A 68 -2.48 -5.58 7.18
CA THR A 68 -3.94 -5.55 7.15
C THR A 68 -4.48 -6.43 6.02
N GLU A 69 -3.95 -6.29 4.79
CA GLU A 69 -4.35 -7.19 3.70
C GLU A 69 -4.06 -8.66 4.01
N MET A 70 -2.90 -8.96 4.61
CA MET A 70 -2.57 -10.32 5.03
C MET A 70 -3.64 -10.90 5.96
N CYS A 71 -4.07 -10.14 6.97
CA CYS A 71 -5.11 -10.56 7.92
C CYS A 71 -6.48 -10.69 7.26
N ILE A 72 -6.85 -9.78 6.36
CA ILE A 72 -8.11 -9.88 5.61
C ILE A 72 -8.13 -11.16 4.77
N VAL A 73 -7.05 -11.45 4.05
CA VAL A 73 -6.94 -12.65 3.19
C VAL A 73 -6.98 -13.94 3.99
N THR A 74 -6.34 -13.97 5.17
CA THR A 74 -6.20 -15.20 5.97
C THR A 74 -7.31 -15.40 6.99
N ASP A 75 -7.73 -14.32 7.65
CA ASP A 75 -8.63 -14.39 8.80
C ASP A 75 -9.99 -13.73 8.52
N GLY A 76 -10.10 -12.93 7.46
CA GLY A 76 -11.30 -12.15 7.12
C GLY A 76 -11.54 -11.01 8.10
N ASP A 77 -10.49 -10.51 8.72
CA ASP A 77 -10.46 -9.45 9.69
C ASP A 77 -9.25 -8.53 9.41
N GLU A 78 -9.35 -7.25 9.65
CA GLU A 78 -8.24 -6.32 9.43
C GLU A 78 -7.06 -6.57 10.38
N GLY A 79 -7.33 -7.19 11.51
CA GLY A 79 -6.37 -7.36 12.59
C GLY A 79 -6.01 -6.04 13.26
N LEU A 80 -5.17 -6.13 14.28
CA LEU A 80 -4.63 -4.97 14.98
C LEU A 80 -3.12 -5.15 15.18
N PHE A 81 -2.33 -4.19 14.73
CA PHE A 81 -0.89 -4.21 14.90
C PHE A 81 -0.55 -4.08 16.40
N ALA A 82 0.14 -5.08 16.97
CA ALA A 82 0.46 -5.12 18.38
C ALA A 82 1.88 -4.58 18.67
N SER A 83 2.86 -4.91 17.82
CA SER A 83 4.24 -4.48 18.05
C SER A 83 5.09 -4.57 16.80
N TYR A 84 6.11 -3.73 16.75
CA TYR A 84 7.28 -3.88 15.89
C TYR A 84 8.50 -4.27 16.72
N SER A 85 9.41 -5.03 16.12
CA SER A 85 10.75 -5.32 16.61
C SER A 85 11.74 -5.30 15.45
N ASP A 86 13.03 -5.16 15.77
CA ASP A 86 14.13 -5.19 14.80
C ASP A 86 13.94 -4.26 13.59
N VAL A 87 13.44 -3.05 13.83
CA VAL A 87 13.27 -2.04 12.76
C VAL A 87 14.63 -1.50 12.34
N GLN A 88 14.96 -1.64 11.05
CA GLN A 88 16.21 -1.20 10.46
C GLN A 88 15.95 -0.31 9.23
N PHE A 89 16.42 0.93 9.27
CA PHE A 89 16.42 1.84 8.11
C PHE A 89 17.78 1.72 7.41
N ARG A 90 17.83 0.93 6.33
CA ARG A 90 19.06 0.55 5.64
C ARG A 90 19.45 1.51 4.54
N SER A 91 18.45 2.07 3.86
CA SER A 91 18.65 3.00 2.75
C SER A 91 17.51 4.02 2.71
N ARG A 92 17.81 5.19 2.14
CA ARG A 92 16.80 6.25 1.98
C ARG A 92 15.73 5.87 0.96
N ILE A 93 14.51 6.34 1.23
CA ILE A 93 13.42 6.43 0.27
C ILE A 93 13.30 7.92 -0.10
N THR A 94 13.11 8.20 -1.37
CA THR A 94 12.94 9.56 -1.89
C THR A 94 11.55 9.67 -2.52
N ALA A 95 10.88 10.79 -2.34
CA ALA A 95 9.65 11.08 -3.09
C ALA A 95 9.95 10.99 -4.60
N GLY A 96 9.08 10.33 -5.35
CA GLY A 96 9.33 9.96 -6.73
C GLY A 96 9.87 8.53 -6.92
N ASP A 97 10.28 7.85 -5.86
CA ASP A 97 10.63 6.43 -5.95
C ASP A 97 9.40 5.55 -6.24
N VAL A 98 9.63 4.43 -6.90
CA VAL A 98 8.71 3.28 -6.91
C VAL A 98 9.22 2.26 -5.91
N ILE A 99 8.38 1.86 -4.98
CA ILE A 99 8.73 0.92 -3.91
C ILE A 99 7.86 -0.33 -3.94
N GLU A 100 8.43 -1.43 -3.48
CA GLU A 100 7.72 -2.66 -3.13
C GLU A 100 7.76 -2.83 -1.62
N ILE A 101 6.59 -3.10 -1.04
CA ILE A 101 6.41 -3.37 0.39
C ILE A 101 5.92 -4.79 0.51
N SER A 102 6.60 -5.64 1.26
CA SER A 102 6.18 -7.02 1.47
C SER A 102 6.05 -7.38 2.94
N ALA A 103 5.13 -8.29 3.21
CA ALA A 103 4.98 -9.00 4.47
C ALA A 103 5.02 -10.50 4.21
N GLU A 104 5.74 -11.24 5.03
CA GLU A 104 5.79 -12.70 5.00
C GLU A 104 5.50 -13.25 6.39
N ILE A 105 4.53 -14.16 6.51
CA ILE A 105 4.23 -14.82 7.79
C ILE A 105 5.39 -15.75 8.16
N ILE A 106 6.00 -15.51 9.32
CA ILE A 106 7.08 -16.34 9.87
C ILE A 106 6.61 -17.20 11.04
N ARG A 107 5.50 -16.83 11.68
CA ARG A 107 4.87 -17.65 12.74
C ARG A 107 3.36 -17.40 12.80
N VAL A 108 2.60 -18.47 12.98
CA VAL A 108 1.14 -18.44 13.18
C VAL A 108 0.84 -18.88 14.60
N GLY A 109 0.30 -18.00 15.42
CA GLY A 109 -0.23 -18.29 16.74
C GLY A 109 -1.75 -18.46 16.69
N THR A 110 -2.38 -18.72 17.83
CA THR A 110 -3.83 -18.87 17.93
C THR A 110 -4.56 -17.60 17.47
N ARG A 111 -4.11 -16.46 17.95
CA ARG A 111 -4.66 -15.14 17.65
C ARG A 111 -3.58 -14.13 17.19
N SER A 112 -2.45 -14.61 16.70
CA SER A 112 -1.36 -13.74 16.27
C SER A 112 -0.74 -14.23 14.97
N ARG A 113 -0.26 -13.27 14.18
CA ARG A 113 0.51 -13.44 12.96
C ARG A 113 1.80 -12.66 13.15
N GLU A 114 2.93 -13.35 13.25
CA GLU A 114 4.24 -12.71 13.26
C GLU A 114 4.77 -12.70 11.83
N MET A 115 5.24 -11.53 11.41
CA MET A 115 5.62 -11.28 10.03
C MET A 115 6.98 -10.61 9.95
N ASP A 116 7.77 -10.96 8.95
CA ASP A 116 8.90 -10.17 8.48
C ASP A 116 8.42 -9.23 7.38
N PHE A 117 8.90 -8.00 7.46
CA PHE A 117 8.55 -6.90 6.56
C PHE A 117 9.78 -6.37 5.84
N GLU A 118 9.59 -5.97 4.59
CA GLU A 118 10.63 -5.34 3.80
C GLU A 118 10.06 -4.28 2.85
N VAL A 119 10.73 -3.11 2.81
CA VAL A 119 10.55 -2.14 1.72
C VAL A 119 11.78 -2.17 0.83
N ARG A 120 11.56 -2.29 -0.48
CA ARG A 120 12.58 -2.15 -1.51
C ARG A 120 12.27 -0.98 -2.43
N VAL A 121 13.27 -0.19 -2.78
CA VAL A 121 13.17 0.76 -3.88
C VAL A 121 13.48 -0.01 -5.17
N VAL A 122 12.51 -0.03 -6.08
CA VAL A 122 12.60 -0.76 -7.35
C VAL A 122 12.68 0.18 -8.56
N GLY A 123 12.39 1.46 -8.37
CA GLY A 123 12.55 2.49 -9.41
C GLY A 123 12.87 3.83 -8.79
N ARG A 124 13.69 4.63 -9.45
CA ARG A 124 14.17 5.93 -8.96
C ARG A 124 14.41 6.92 -10.10
N GLY A 125 14.18 8.20 -9.81
CA GLY A 125 14.54 9.28 -10.72
C GLY A 125 16.05 9.34 -10.95
N ASN A 126 16.46 9.59 -12.19
CA ASN A 126 17.85 9.78 -12.58
C ASN A 126 18.03 11.13 -13.26
N GLN A 127 18.25 12.16 -12.45
CA GLN A 127 18.36 13.55 -12.93
C GLN A 127 19.59 13.79 -13.81
N GLU A 128 20.63 12.94 -13.76
CA GLU A 128 21.79 13.03 -14.65
C GLU A 128 21.42 12.76 -16.11
N ARG A 129 20.38 11.97 -16.34
CA ARG A 129 19.86 11.66 -17.67
C ARG A 129 18.82 12.69 -18.16
N GLY A 130 18.24 13.49 -17.26
CA GLY A 130 17.24 14.50 -17.58
C GLY A 130 16.31 14.78 -16.41
N ALA A 131 15.64 15.93 -16.42
CA ALA A 131 14.81 16.40 -15.30
C ALA A 131 13.66 15.45 -14.91
N SER A 132 13.11 14.70 -15.87
CA SER A 132 12.03 13.71 -15.66
C SER A 132 12.46 12.27 -15.93
N ALA A 133 13.77 12.03 -16.10
CA ALA A 133 14.28 10.69 -16.35
C ALA A 133 14.18 9.85 -15.08
N ALA A 134 13.79 8.59 -15.24
CA ALA A 134 13.72 7.60 -14.18
C ALA A 134 14.07 6.22 -14.74
N GLU A 135 14.45 5.31 -13.87
CA GLU A 135 14.84 3.96 -14.25
C GLU A 135 14.41 2.93 -13.19
N MET A 136 14.19 1.71 -13.63
CA MET A 136 14.05 0.58 -12.72
C MET A 136 15.41 0.15 -12.22
N LEU A 137 15.48 -0.25 -10.96
CA LEU A 137 16.75 -0.66 -10.32
C LEU A 137 16.89 -2.18 -10.34
N ASP A 138 18.05 -2.65 -10.75
CA ASP A 138 18.46 -4.07 -10.71
C ASP A 138 19.92 -4.18 -10.24
N PRO A 139 20.16 -4.73 -9.02
CA PRO A 139 19.18 -5.19 -8.05
C PRO A 139 18.42 -4.04 -7.36
N PRO A 140 17.19 -4.29 -6.85
CA PRO A 140 16.46 -3.36 -5.99
C PRO A 140 17.24 -3.00 -4.72
N ILE A 141 17.01 -1.80 -4.17
CA ILE A 141 17.65 -1.34 -2.94
C ILE A 141 16.74 -1.67 -1.75
N VAL A 142 17.22 -2.49 -0.79
CA VAL A 142 16.51 -2.70 0.49
C VAL A 142 16.57 -1.41 1.30
N ALA A 143 15.41 -0.80 1.55
CA ALA A 143 15.31 0.46 2.25
C ALA A 143 15.01 0.29 3.74
N THR A 144 14.01 -0.52 4.10
CA THR A 144 13.61 -0.75 5.48
C THR A 144 13.26 -2.21 5.68
N THR A 145 13.66 -2.77 6.82
CA THR A 145 13.24 -4.09 7.28
C THR A 145 12.68 -4.00 8.69
N ALA A 146 11.72 -4.85 9.03
CA ALA A 146 11.20 -4.96 10.38
C ALA A 146 10.62 -6.35 10.62
N ARG A 147 10.42 -6.67 11.89
CA ARG A 147 9.55 -7.75 12.33
C ARG A 147 8.38 -7.17 13.11
N GLY A 148 7.19 -7.75 12.99
CA GLY A 148 6.03 -7.28 13.71
C GLY A 148 5.03 -8.36 14.00
N VAL A 149 4.16 -8.09 14.97
CA VAL A 149 3.08 -8.98 15.38
C VAL A 149 1.75 -8.27 15.20
N VAL A 150 0.85 -8.92 14.50
CA VAL A 150 -0.55 -8.51 14.36
C VAL A 150 -1.42 -9.52 15.10
N VAL A 151 -2.45 -9.04 15.80
CA VAL A 151 -3.43 -9.87 16.49
C VAL A 151 -4.76 -9.84 15.74
N VAL A 152 -5.42 -11.00 15.69
CA VAL A 152 -6.76 -11.17 15.11
C VAL A 152 -7.72 -11.65 16.20
N PRO A 153 -9.05 -11.46 16.05
CA PRO A 153 -10.05 -11.89 17.02
C PRO A 153 -10.02 -13.38 17.38
#